data_1eed8c2307212b7b2281dfc0e47fa605
#
_entry.id   1eed8c2307212b7b2281dfc0e47fa605
#
_cell.length_a   1.000
_cell.length_b   1.000
_cell.length_c   1.000
_cell.angle_alpha   90.00
_cell.angle_beta   90.00
_cell.angle_gamma   90.00
#
_symmetry.space_group_name_H-M   'P 1'
#
loop_
_entity.id
_entity.type
_entity.pdbx_description
1 polymer ?
#
loop_
_entity_poly.entity_id
_entity_poly.type
_entity_poly.pdbx_seq_one_letter_code
_entity_poly.pdbx_strand_id
1 'polypeptide(L)'
;MTSVQNHQQQLSGNNKLKKSYLIYAVSLLLGVSACAPKSGVLRAPSNPGQVSTSAAEEAKKAEEKAAEKEAAARDKKDAAQRNISLLLPFQLDHIGAEGVQENDVKRSALALDFYQGFQLGLNELAKKSDSFNLKVVDSKDNAYYNSTIATSEDISNSGIIVGPIYPIEIKAFGNSLPDKEKLIISPLAASPASEFGLNNLVTITPSITSHTNGLAKRVAKDYITGDIIIIYNTSDNDSRQFLNGMLASIKENKENVKIISVSTLSQLNENLSTTGTNLVVSGTTDKTQLNNLISNLSKKNSEEYNSIKLYGHPLWDRFDFSNHTNFYSLRPVITTESNLKSWTSTTRNFRDTYKAKFGIYPSDQSYKGYDVAVYFGSLINKYGVDNLRSNLTKEPYTGLFNTYKFDYNEKWGFTNEAVSYKEYLNGSFQLQ
;
A
#
# COMPACT_ATOMS: atom_id res chain seq x y z
N MET A 1 -26.02 -9.51 27.74
CA MET A 1 -24.68 -9.15 28.24
C MET A 1 -23.79 -10.38 28.12
N THR A 2 -23.10 -10.53 27.02
CA THR A 2 -22.07 -11.54 26.85
C THR A 2 -20.79 -10.80 26.50
N SER A 3 -19.87 -10.80 27.44
CA SER A 3 -18.52 -10.24 27.30
C SER A 3 -17.75 -11.03 26.25
N VAL A 4 -17.42 -10.39 25.14
CA VAL A 4 -16.48 -10.95 24.19
C VAL A 4 -15.09 -10.84 24.81
N GLN A 5 -14.61 -11.95 25.35
CA GLN A 5 -13.22 -12.06 25.79
C GLN A 5 -12.27 -11.92 24.59
N ASN A 6 -11.44 -10.91 24.63
CA ASN A 6 -10.29 -10.76 23.75
C ASN A 6 -9.36 -11.97 23.91
N HIS A 7 -9.32 -12.85 22.94
CA HIS A 7 -8.28 -13.86 22.86
C HIS A 7 -6.97 -13.22 22.36
N GLN A 8 -6.13 -12.85 23.31
CA GLN A 8 -4.70 -12.71 23.05
C GLN A 8 -4.14 -14.12 22.82
N GLN A 9 -3.91 -14.48 21.58
CA GLN A 9 -3.05 -15.63 21.28
C GLN A 9 -1.59 -15.18 21.41
N GLN A 10 -1.01 -15.42 22.58
CA GLN A 10 0.43 -15.45 22.75
C GLN A 10 0.97 -16.73 22.08
N LEU A 11 1.64 -16.58 20.98
CA LEU A 11 2.49 -17.64 20.42
C LEU A 11 3.81 -17.63 21.18
N SER A 12 3.88 -18.45 22.26
CA SER A 12 5.10 -18.70 23.05
C SER A 12 6.02 -19.65 22.31
N GLY A 13 7.09 -19.13 21.77
CA GLY A 13 8.23 -19.92 21.30
C GLY A 13 9.44 -19.68 22.22
N ASN A 14 9.68 -20.63 23.12
CA ASN A 14 10.86 -20.67 23.99
C ASN A 14 12.12 -20.95 23.15
N ASN A 15 13.00 -19.98 22.98
CA ASN A 15 14.38 -20.28 22.61
C ASN A 15 15.37 -19.53 23.49
N LYS A 16 16.05 -20.33 24.32
CA LYS A 16 17.23 -19.92 25.10
C LYS A 16 18.37 -19.57 24.13
N LEU A 17 18.63 -18.30 23.91
CA LEU A 17 19.85 -17.86 23.25
C LEU A 17 20.97 -17.70 24.28
N LYS A 18 22.09 -18.39 24.00
CA LYS A 18 23.34 -18.40 24.77
C LYS A 18 23.89 -16.96 24.89
N LYS A 19 24.01 -16.50 26.15
CA LYS A 19 24.84 -15.35 26.52
C LYS A 19 26.29 -15.72 26.29
N SER A 20 26.92 -15.21 25.28
CA SER A 20 28.39 -15.09 25.21
C SER A 20 28.73 -14.14 24.04
N TYR A 21 29.66 -13.21 24.34
CA TYR A 21 30.21 -12.13 23.49
C TYR A 21 29.57 -10.74 23.63
N LEU A 22 29.71 -10.13 24.80
CA LEU A 22 29.64 -8.66 24.92
C LEU A 22 30.41 -8.16 26.14
N ILE A 23 31.70 -8.50 26.26
CA ILE A 23 32.61 -8.00 27.34
C ILE A 23 33.93 -7.44 26.78
N TYR A 24 33.97 -6.93 25.57
CA TYR A 24 35.19 -6.26 25.05
C TYR A 24 34.90 -5.00 24.22
N ALA A 25 34.25 -4.00 24.82
CA ALA A 25 34.13 -2.69 24.17
C ALA A 25 33.94 -1.48 25.11
N VAL A 26 34.30 -1.59 26.42
CA VAL A 26 34.12 -0.44 27.36
C VAL A 26 35.43 0.03 27.99
N SER A 27 36.61 -0.33 27.51
CA SER A 27 37.87 0.04 28.11
C SER A 27 38.75 1.00 27.29
N LEU A 28 38.16 1.97 26.57
CA LEU A 28 38.98 2.97 25.89
C LEU A 28 38.26 4.32 25.72
N LEU A 29 37.98 5.03 26.81
CA LEU A 29 37.67 6.47 26.78
C LEU A 29 37.66 7.07 28.20
N LEU A 30 38.82 7.02 28.85
CA LEU A 30 39.14 7.85 30.06
C LEU A 30 40.50 8.47 29.85
N GLY A 31 40.51 9.67 29.39
CA GLY A 31 41.71 10.49 29.34
C GLY A 31 41.45 11.76 28.56
N VAL A 32 41.13 12.85 29.22
CA VAL A 32 41.72 14.19 29.09
C VAL A 32 41.10 15.12 30.16
N SER A 33 41.81 15.27 31.21
CA SER A 33 42.39 16.45 31.87
C SER A 33 41.49 17.61 32.23
N ALA A 34 41.52 17.76 33.57
CA ALA A 34 41.16 18.92 34.35
C ALA A 34 42.14 20.08 34.16
N CYS A 35 41.62 21.30 34.25
CA CYS A 35 42.28 22.47 34.84
C CYS A 35 41.22 23.37 35.43
N ALA A 36 41.23 23.53 36.75
CA ALA A 36 40.55 24.60 37.46
C ALA A 36 41.48 25.22 38.49
N PRO A 37 41.46 26.52 38.72
CA PRO A 37 42.40 27.20 39.63
C PRO A 37 41.94 27.13 41.09
N LYS A 38 42.93 27.10 41.95
CA LYS A 38 42.84 27.10 43.43
C LYS A 38 42.37 28.45 43.97
N SER A 39 41.49 28.41 44.97
CA SER A 39 41.47 29.39 46.03
C SER A 39 41.36 28.65 47.38
N GLY A 40 42.36 28.84 48.22
CA GLY A 40 42.45 28.15 49.46
C GLY A 40 41.70 28.83 50.59
N VAL A 41 41.21 28.00 51.53
CA VAL A 41 41.01 28.38 52.95
C VAL A 41 41.39 27.17 53.78
N LEU A 42 42.45 27.41 54.64
CA LEU A 42 42.91 26.46 55.62
C LEU A 42 41.89 26.32 56.75
N ARG A 43 41.56 25.08 57.14
CA ARG A 43 41.08 24.71 58.47
C ARG A 43 41.62 23.36 58.87
N ALA A 44 42.03 23.30 60.16
CA ALA A 44 42.76 22.26 60.80
C ALA A 44 42.05 20.90 60.95
N PRO A 45 42.76 19.81 61.32
CA PRO A 45 42.37 18.43 61.07
C PRO A 45 41.45 17.87 62.16
N SER A 46 40.42 17.14 61.76
CA SER A 46 39.71 16.25 62.67
C SER A 46 39.53 14.88 62.03
N ASN A 47 40.08 13.87 62.65
CA ASN A 47 39.91 12.42 62.64
C ASN A 47 39.81 11.69 61.21
N PRO A 48 40.71 10.69 61.03
CA PRO A 48 40.58 9.73 59.94
C PRO A 48 39.71 8.57 60.42
N GLY A 49 38.47 8.53 59.88
CA GLY A 49 37.56 7.42 60.13
C GLY A 49 36.20 7.64 59.61
N GLN A 50 35.97 7.26 58.38
CA GLN A 50 34.75 7.01 57.58
C GLN A 50 34.75 7.82 56.33
N VAL A 51 35.51 7.38 55.34
CA VAL A 51 35.30 7.79 53.95
C VAL A 51 34.03 7.08 53.49
N SER A 52 33.04 7.89 53.14
CA SER A 52 31.71 7.54 52.70
C SER A 52 31.68 6.54 51.54
N THR A 53 31.57 5.28 51.85
CA THR A 53 31.12 4.22 50.90
C THR A 53 29.74 4.47 50.36
N SER A 54 28.93 5.35 50.99
CA SER A 54 27.55 5.64 50.62
C SER A 54 27.41 6.41 49.29
N ALA A 55 28.26 7.41 49.03
CA ALA A 55 28.13 8.23 47.81
C ALA A 55 28.51 7.47 46.52
N ALA A 56 29.53 6.58 46.62
CA ALA A 56 29.94 5.74 45.50
C ALA A 56 28.94 4.59 45.25
N GLU A 57 28.32 4.04 46.30
CA GLU A 57 27.23 3.06 46.17
C GLU A 57 25.94 3.68 45.68
N GLU A 58 25.62 4.90 46.09
CA GLU A 58 24.45 5.63 45.59
C GLU A 58 24.64 6.03 44.10
N ALA A 59 25.80 6.46 43.67
CA ALA A 59 26.13 6.74 42.29
C ALA A 59 26.06 5.46 41.44
N LYS A 60 26.57 4.34 41.93
CA LYS A 60 26.51 3.05 41.25
C LYS A 60 25.08 2.51 41.11
N LYS A 61 24.28 2.64 42.17
CA LYS A 61 22.82 2.31 42.11
C LYS A 61 22.04 3.25 41.21
N ALA A 62 22.42 4.52 41.08
CA ALA A 62 21.81 5.46 40.16
C ALA A 62 22.13 5.12 38.68
N GLU A 63 23.40 4.73 38.40
CA GLU A 63 23.83 4.25 37.09
C GLU A 63 23.12 2.93 36.70
N GLU A 64 23.06 1.96 37.63
CA GLU A 64 22.36 0.69 37.41
C GLU A 64 20.86 0.92 37.12
N LYS A 65 20.19 1.78 37.89
CA LYS A 65 18.78 2.16 37.62
C LYS A 65 18.59 2.91 36.30
N ALA A 66 19.54 3.76 35.91
CA ALA A 66 19.49 4.46 34.64
C ALA A 66 19.69 3.48 33.48
N ALA A 67 20.64 2.53 33.59
CA ALA A 67 20.88 1.48 32.62
C ALA A 67 19.67 0.52 32.49
N GLU A 68 19.07 0.11 33.62
CA GLU A 68 17.85 -0.69 33.63
C GLU A 68 16.65 0.04 32.96
N LYS A 69 16.50 1.34 33.24
CA LYS A 69 15.46 2.18 32.63
C LYS A 69 15.68 2.36 31.14
N GLU A 70 16.93 2.51 30.71
CA GLU A 70 17.29 2.62 29.30
C GLU A 70 17.08 1.28 28.56
N ALA A 71 17.47 0.15 29.17
CA ALA A 71 17.22 -1.18 28.64
C ALA A 71 15.71 -1.46 28.52
N ALA A 72 14.93 -1.17 29.56
CA ALA A 72 13.47 -1.30 29.53
C ALA A 72 12.80 -0.38 28.49
N ALA A 73 13.36 0.81 28.25
CA ALA A 73 12.88 1.72 27.21
C ALA A 73 13.18 1.18 25.79
N ARG A 74 14.38 0.58 25.61
CA ARG A 74 14.75 -0.09 24.34
C ARG A 74 13.89 -1.30 24.08
N ASP A 75 13.69 -2.16 25.08
CA ASP A 75 12.82 -3.35 24.95
C ASP A 75 11.36 -2.95 24.60
N LYS A 76 10.86 -1.88 25.22
CA LYS A 76 9.53 -1.33 24.88
C LYS A 76 9.48 -0.77 23.45
N LYS A 77 10.52 -0.08 23.01
CA LYS A 77 10.63 0.46 21.66
C LYS A 77 10.70 -0.66 20.64
N ASP A 78 11.50 -1.70 20.89
CA ASP A 78 11.63 -2.86 20.02
C ASP A 78 10.33 -3.68 19.94
N ALA A 79 9.60 -3.81 21.05
CA ALA A 79 8.28 -4.40 21.08
C ALA A 79 7.26 -3.56 20.30
N ALA A 80 7.29 -2.23 20.43
CA ALA A 80 6.42 -1.33 19.70
C ALA A 80 6.64 -1.38 18.18
N GLN A 81 7.88 -1.59 17.73
CA GLN A 81 8.18 -1.75 16.30
C GLN A 81 7.48 -2.95 15.66
N ARG A 82 7.13 -3.97 16.45
CA ARG A 82 6.41 -5.16 15.98
C ARG A 82 4.90 -5.10 16.15
N ASN A 83 4.37 -3.98 16.63
CA ASN A 83 2.94 -3.77 16.78
C ASN A 83 2.36 -3.18 15.48
N ILE A 84 1.35 -3.81 14.94
CA ILE A 84 0.60 -3.35 13.77
C ILE A 84 -0.83 -3.04 14.20
N SER A 85 -1.29 -1.81 13.98
CA SER A 85 -2.70 -1.48 14.09
C SER A 85 -3.39 -1.62 12.75
N LEU A 86 -4.43 -2.44 12.68
CA LEU A 86 -5.23 -2.68 11.49
C LEU A 86 -6.62 -2.09 11.68
N LEU A 87 -6.91 -0.99 10.98
CA LEU A 87 -8.17 -0.24 11.07
C LEU A 87 -9.03 -0.57 9.86
N LEU A 88 -10.11 -1.32 10.08
CA LEU A 88 -11.00 -1.77 9.00
C LEU A 88 -12.46 -1.51 9.38
N PRO A 89 -13.35 -1.18 8.42
CA PRO A 89 -14.76 -0.89 8.70
C PRO A 89 -15.57 -2.19 8.82
N PHE A 90 -15.46 -2.87 9.97
CA PHE A 90 -16.29 -4.04 10.27
C PHE A 90 -17.73 -3.65 10.55
N GLN A 91 -17.96 -2.41 11.02
CA GLN A 91 -19.26 -1.84 11.34
C GLN A 91 -20.06 -2.72 12.33
N LEU A 92 -19.38 -3.18 13.39
CA LEU A 92 -19.96 -4.07 14.39
C LEU A 92 -21.05 -3.42 15.23
N ASP A 93 -21.09 -2.10 15.29
CA ASP A 93 -22.12 -1.30 15.94
C ASP A 93 -23.48 -1.35 15.23
N HIS A 94 -23.52 -1.86 13.99
CA HIS A 94 -24.77 -2.10 13.27
C HIS A 94 -25.40 -3.48 13.55
N ILE A 95 -24.71 -4.34 14.31
CA ILE A 95 -25.25 -5.65 14.69
C ILE A 95 -26.32 -5.45 15.78
N GLY A 96 -27.55 -5.80 15.45
CA GLY A 96 -28.66 -5.69 16.37
C GLY A 96 -28.71 -6.77 17.46
N ALA A 97 -29.69 -6.66 18.36
CA ALA A 97 -29.90 -7.63 19.45
C ALA A 97 -30.23 -9.06 18.95
N GLU A 98 -30.71 -9.18 17.72
CA GLU A 98 -31.03 -10.45 17.07
C GLU A 98 -29.80 -11.21 16.56
N GLY A 99 -28.59 -10.66 16.77
CA GLY A 99 -27.34 -11.22 16.33
C GLY A 99 -26.99 -10.85 14.87
N VAL A 100 -25.94 -11.51 14.34
CA VAL A 100 -25.42 -11.23 13.01
C VAL A 100 -26.42 -11.68 11.93
N GLN A 101 -26.77 -10.76 11.03
CA GLN A 101 -27.66 -11.00 9.89
C GLN A 101 -26.86 -11.03 8.57
N GLU A 102 -27.48 -11.53 7.50
CA GLU A 102 -26.85 -11.61 6.17
C GLU A 102 -26.36 -10.25 5.67
N ASN A 103 -27.10 -9.18 5.95
CA ASN A 103 -26.72 -7.82 5.57
C ASN A 103 -25.49 -7.32 6.34
N ASP A 104 -25.30 -7.75 7.59
CA ASP A 104 -24.12 -7.41 8.38
C ASP A 104 -22.87 -8.09 7.79
N VAL A 105 -23.01 -9.37 7.41
CA VAL A 105 -21.92 -10.10 6.73
C VAL A 105 -21.55 -9.43 5.40
N LYS A 106 -22.54 -9.05 4.59
CA LYS A 106 -22.29 -8.34 3.32
C LYS A 106 -21.59 -6.99 3.54
N ARG A 107 -21.99 -6.24 4.56
CA ARG A 107 -21.40 -4.95 4.92
C ARG A 107 -19.96 -5.09 5.35
N SER A 108 -19.66 -6.10 6.17
CA SER A 108 -18.32 -6.36 6.69
C SER A 108 -17.42 -7.16 5.76
N ALA A 109 -17.94 -7.69 4.64
CA ALA A 109 -17.22 -8.65 3.78
C ALA A 109 -15.85 -8.16 3.32
N LEU A 110 -15.76 -6.90 2.88
CA LEU A 110 -14.50 -6.30 2.46
C LEU A 110 -13.46 -6.28 3.58
N ALA A 111 -13.88 -5.89 4.79
CA ALA A 111 -13.02 -5.83 5.97
C ALA A 111 -12.60 -7.23 6.43
N LEU A 112 -13.53 -8.18 6.45
CA LEU A 112 -13.26 -9.57 6.84
C LEU A 112 -12.28 -10.24 5.87
N ASP A 113 -12.51 -10.12 4.58
CA ASP A 113 -11.65 -10.72 3.56
C ASP A 113 -10.23 -10.17 3.63
N PHE A 114 -10.08 -8.85 3.74
CA PHE A 114 -8.78 -8.21 3.90
C PHE A 114 -8.08 -8.69 5.18
N TYR A 115 -8.78 -8.68 6.32
CA TYR A 115 -8.25 -9.13 7.61
C TYR A 115 -7.79 -10.59 7.57
N GLN A 116 -8.59 -11.49 6.99
CA GLN A 116 -8.25 -12.91 6.87
C GLN A 116 -6.99 -13.13 6.02
N GLY A 117 -6.89 -12.40 4.90
CA GLY A 117 -5.68 -12.41 4.08
C GLY A 117 -4.46 -11.87 4.84
N PHE A 118 -4.63 -10.75 5.55
CA PHE A 118 -3.58 -10.12 6.36
C PHE A 118 -3.05 -11.08 7.44
N GLN A 119 -3.96 -11.79 8.14
CA GLN A 119 -3.57 -12.83 9.10
C GLN A 119 -2.72 -13.93 8.46
N LEU A 120 -3.09 -14.40 7.27
CA LEU A 120 -2.29 -15.42 6.57
C LEU A 120 -0.91 -14.90 6.19
N GLY A 121 -0.79 -13.62 5.81
CA GLY A 121 0.48 -12.98 5.53
C GLY A 121 1.38 -12.90 6.76
N LEU A 122 0.84 -12.49 7.92
CA LEU A 122 1.58 -12.50 9.18
C LEU A 122 1.98 -13.92 9.61
N ASN A 123 1.11 -14.90 9.42
CA ASN A 123 1.44 -16.31 9.70
C ASN A 123 2.58 -16.83 8.82
N GLU A 124 2.66 -16.38 7.57
CA GLU A 124 3.78 -16.73 6.68
C GLU A 124 5.11 -16.18 7.18
N LEU A 125 5.11 -14.94 7.67
CA LEU A 125 6.30 -14.34 8.30
C LEU A 125 6.68 -15.05 9.60
N ALA A 126 5.70 -15.42 10.42
CA ALA A 126 5.93 -16.11 11.69
C ALA A 126 6.61 -17.49 11.52
N LYS A 127 6.43 -18.18 10.38
CA LYS A 127 7.18 -19.41 10.05
C LYS A 127 8.69 -19.18 9.98
N LYS A 128 9.12 -17.93 9.71
CA LYS A 128 10.52 -17.51 9.64
C LYS A 128 11.03 -16.93 10.96
N SER A 129 10.32 -17.13 12.06
CA SER A 129 10.57 -16.56 13.38
C SER A 129 10.31 -15.04 13.49
N ASP A 130 9.54 -14.49 12.57
CA ASP A 130 9.21 -13.07 12.49
C ASP A 130 7.77 -12.84 12.98
N SER A 131 7.58 -12.69 14.29
CA SER A 131 6.27 -12.48 14.89
C SER A 131 5.91 -10.99 15.00
N PHE A 132 4.64 -10.67 14.75
CA PHE A 132 4.06 -9.35 14.92
C PHE A 132 2.85 -9.41 15.85
N ASN A 133 2.64 -8.34 16.62
CA ASN A 133 1.43 -8.15 17.40
C ASN A 133 0.41 -7.38 16.55
N LEU A 134 -0.74 -7.99 16.29
CA LEU A 134 -1.80 -7.37 15.51
C LEU A 134 -2.90 -6.85 16.41
N LYS A 135 -3.11 -5.54 16.40
CA LYS A 135 -4.27 -4.88 17.00
C LYS A 135 -5.28 -4.58 15.91
N VAL A 136 -6.45 -5.20 16.01
CA VAL A 136 -7.55 -4.96 15.06
C VAL A 136 -8.53 -3.97 15.67
N VAL A 137 -8.88 -2.93 14.91
CA VAL A 137 -9.78 -1.85 15.32
C VAL A 137 -10.87 -1.70 14.27
N ASP A 138 -12.14 -1.67 14.71
CA ASP A 138 -13.27 -1.34 13.83
C ASP A 138 -13.28 0.17 13.57
N SER A 139 -13.03 0.60 12.33
CA SER A 139 -13.06 2.02 11.96
C SER A 139 -14.48 2.58 11.81
N LYS A 140 -15.50 1.69 11.75
CA LYS A 140 -16.94 2.00 11.76
C LYS A 140 -17.44 2.85 10.59
N ASP A 141 -16.63 3.06 9.57
CA ASP A 141 -16.92 4.03 8.49
C ASP A 141 -17.32 5.41 9.06
N ASN A 142 -16.58 5.88 10.07
CA ASN A 142 -16.93 7.08 10.82
C ASN A 142 -15.71 7.99 11.03
N ALA A 143 -15.71 9.15 10.35
CA ALA A 143 -14.60 10.11 10.39
C ALA A 143 -14.32 10.66 11.80
N TYR A 144 -15.36 11.00 12.58
CA TYR A 144 -15.19 11.51 13.93
C TYR A 144 -14.58 10.46 14.85
N TYR A 145 -15.07 9.23 14.78
CA TYR A 145 -14.50 8.12 15.56
C TYR A 145 -13.03 7.88 15.19
N ASN A 146 -12.68 7.90 13.88
CA ASN A 146 -11.31 7.75 13.43
C ASN A 146 -10.40 8.89 13.91
N SER A 147 -10.90 10.13 13.98
CA SER A 147 -10.13 11.24 14.54
C SER A 147 -9.81 11.04 16.03
N THR A 148 -10.74 10.43 16.77
CA THR A 148 -10.56 10.13 18.20
C THR A 148 -9.56 8.99 18.42
N ILE A 149 -9.72 7.88 17.70
CA ILE A 149 -8.79 6.73 17.86
C ILE A 149 -7.38 7.04 17.42
N ALA A 150 -7.15 8.00 16.52
CA ALA A 150 -5.82 8.43 16.09
C ALA A 150 -4.92 8.88 17.25
N THR A 151 -5.51 9.34 18.36
CA THR A 151 -4.80 9.79 19.56
C THR A 151 -4.73 8.73 20.66
N SER A 152 -5.23 7.53 20.44
CA SER A 152 -5.27 6.46 21.43
C SER A 152 -3.89 5.87 21.71
N GLU A 153 -3.74 5.25 22.89
CA GLU A 153 -2.50 4.58 23.28
C GLU A 153 -2.15 3.42 22.34
N ASP A 154 -3.13 2.66 21.86
CA ASP A 154 -2.93 1.57 20.91
C ASP A 154 -2.25 2.07 19.61
N ILE A 155 -2.71 3.21 19.09
CA ILE A 155 -2.12 3.84 17.89
C ILE A 155 -0.74 4.41 18.19
N SER A 156 -0.58 5.04 19.36
CA SER A 156 0.71 5.57 19.79
C SER A 156 1.78 4.47 19.88
N ASN A 157 1.40 3.30 20.37
CA ASN A 157 2.30 2.14 20.55
C ASN A 157 2.46 1.27 19.29
N SER A 158 1.86 1.63 18.15
CA SER A 158 2.02 0.89 16.89
C SER A 158 3.26 1.32 16.13
N GLY A 159 3.97 0.37 15.53
CA GLY A 159 5.05 0.65 14.57
C GLY A 159 4.51 1.19 13.26
N ILE A 160 3.48 0.54 12.70
CA ILE A 160 2.77 1.00 11.51
C ILE A 160 1.26 0.90 11.70
N ILE A 161 0.53 1.67 10.89
CA ILE A 161 -0.93 1.69 10.87
C ILE A 161 -1.39 1.28 9.47
N VAL A 162 -2.22 0.25 9.37
CA VAL A 162 -2.84 -0.20 8.12
C VAL A 162 -4.33 0.16 8.17
N GLY A 163 -4.79 0.98 7.25
CA GLY A 163 -6.08 1.63 7.29
C GLY A 163 -6.01 3.04 7.90
N PRO A 164 -7.15 3.73 8.00
CA PRO A 164 -8.49 3.36 7.55
C PRO A 164 -8.60 3.17 6.03
N ILE A 165 -9.80 2.78 5.56
CA ILE A 165 -10.02 2.46 4.15
C ILE A 165 -10.63 3.63 3.36
N TYR A 166 -11.65 4.29 3.91
CA TYR A 166 -12.42 5.28 3.17
C TYR A 166 -11.77 6.67 3.22
N PRO A 167 -11.82 7.46 2.13
CA PRO A 167 -11.11 8.73 2.02
C PRO A 167 -11.39 9.71 3.16
N ILE A 168 -12.64 9.81 3.61
CA ILE A 168 -13.03 10.72 4.70
C ILE A 168 -12.40 10.27 6.03
N GLU A 169 -12.36 8.96 6.30
CA GLU A 169 -11.71 8.38 7.48
C GLU A 169 -10.21 8.60 7.48
N ILE A 170 -9.54 8.32 6.32
CA ILE A 170 -8.09 8.51 6.14
C ILE A 170 -7.70 9.95 6.47
N LYS A 171 -8.47 10.91 5.93
CA LYS A 171 -8.21 12.33 6.15
C LYS A 171 -8.40 12.73 7.62
N ALA A 172 -9.50 12.29 8.23
CA ALA A 172 -9.79 12.58 9.62
C ALA A 172 -8.74 11.97 10.57
N PHE A 173 -8.40 10.70 10.36
CA PHE A 173 -7.39 9.98 11.12
C PHE A 173 -6.01 10.62 10.97
N GLY A 174 -5.54 10.82 9.74
CA GLY A 174 -4.21 11.35 9.45
C GLY A 174 -4.01 12.78 9.96
N ASN A 175 -5.04 13.63 9.89
CA ASN A 175 -4.96 14.98 10.44
C ASN A 175 -4.87 14.96 11.98
N SER A 176 -5.51 14.01 12.64
CA SER A 176 -5.55 13.90 14.10
C SER A 176 -4.38 13.10 14.69
N LEU A 177 -3.65 12.33 13.87
CA LEU A 177 -2.49 11.56 14.32
C LEU A 177 -1.38 12.51 14.82
N PRO A 178 -0.95 12.40 16.10
CA PRO A 178 0.07 13.29 16.66
C PRO A 178 1.44 13.11 16.03
N ASP A 179 1.86 11.86 15.84
CA ASP A 179 3.16 11.51 15.24
C ASP A 179 3.05 11.47 13.72
N LYS A 180 3.54 12.53 13.06
CA LYS A 180 3.52 12.66 11.59
C LYS A 180 4.63 11.87 10.87
N GLU A 181 5.55 11.26 11.59
CA GLU A 181 6.55 10.35 11.02
C GLU A 181 6.01 8.92 10.90
N LYS A 182 4.99 8.57 11.68
CA LYS A 182 4.37 7.25 11.67
C LYS A 182 3.59 7.01 10.38
N LEU A 183 3.92 5.95 9.65
CA LEU A 183 3.29 5.64 8.36
C LEU A 183 1.85 5.17 8.53
N ILE A 184 0.98 5.74 7.72
CA ILE A 184 -0.42 5.32 7.52
C ILE A 184 -0.51 4.64 6.16
N ILE A 185 -0.79 3.34 6.15
CA ILE A 185 -0.90 2.57 4.91
C ILE A 185 -2.37 2.48 4.53
N SER A 186 -2.76 3.17 3.45
CA SER A 186 -4.11 3.11 2.88
C SER A 186 -4.21 1.93 1.92
N PRO A 187 -4.89 0.83 2.33
CA PRO A 187 -4.79 -0.42 1.58
C PRO A 187 -5.71 -0.52 0.37
N LEU A 188 -6.79 0.26 0.31
CA LEU A 188 -7.86 0.07 -0.68
C LEU A 188 -8.36 1.36 -1.34
N ALA A 189 -8.03 2.54 -0.82
CA ALA A 189 -8.46 3.80 -1.43
C ALA A 189 -7.73 4.04 -2.75
N ALA A 190 -8.49 4.26 -3.83
CA ALA A 190 -7.99 4.58 -5.16
C ALA A 190 -7.93 6.09 -5.44
N SER A 191 -8.31 6.93 -4.47
CA SER A 191 -8.19 8.39 -4.56
C SER A 191 -6.73 8.80 -4.71
N PRO A 192 -6.42 9.82 -5.52
CA PRO A 192 -5.08 10.37 -5.60
C PRO A 192 -4.55 10.80 -4.23
N ALA A 193 -3.31 10.46 -3.91
CA ALA A 193 -2.71 10.79 -2.61
C ALA A 193 -2.73 12.30 -2.32
N SER A 194 -2.69 13.14 -3.36
CA SER A 194 -2.78 14.60 -3.26
C SER A 194 -4.08 15.12 -2.64
N GLU A 195 -5.17 14.36 -2.68
CA GLU A 195 -6.44 14.73 -2.06
C GLU A 195 -6.38 14.69 -0.52
N PHE A 196 -5.46 13.91 0.03
CA PHE A 196 -5.33 13.75 1.48
C PHE A 196 -4.41 14.79 2.11
N GLY A 197 -3.34 15.20 1.41
CA GLY A 197 -2.36 16.16 1.92
C GLY A 197 -1.60 15.64 3.15
N LEU A 198 -1.33 14.35 3.22
CA LEU A 198 -0.67 13.66 4.33
C LEU A 198 0.68 13.10 3.86
N ASN A 199 1.77 13.70 4.31
CA ASN A 199 3.13 13.34 3.89
C ASN A 199 3.60 11.95 4.40
N ASN A 200 2.89 11.39 5.37
CA ASN A 200 3.14 10.07 5.94
C ASN A 200 2.16 8.99 5.44
N LEU A 201 1.32 9.33 4.47
CA LEU A 201 0.40 8.38 3.84
C LEU A 201 1.13 7.53 2.81
N VAL A 202 0.80 6.24 2.77
CA VAL A 202 1.23 5.28 1.75
C VAL A 202 -0.02 4.75 1.04
N THR A 203 -0.30 5.21 -0.17
CA THR A 203 -1.43 4.71 -0.97
C THR A 203 -1.00 3.49 -1.79
N ILE A 204 -1.61 2.34 -1.53
CA ILE A 204 -1.26 1.06 -2.16
C ILE A 204 -1.98 0.86 -3.49
N THR A 205 -3.28 1.16 -3.54
CA THR A 205 -4.06 1.05 -4.77
C THR A 205 -3.63 2.16 -5.74
N PRO A 206 -3.20 1.81 -6.96
CA PRO A 206 -2.86 2.81 -7.96
C PRO A 206 -4.03 3.73 -8.26
N SER A 207 -3.78 5.03 -8.29
CA SER A 207 -4.78 6.03 -8.66
C SER A 207 -5.07 6.01 -10.17
N ILE A 208 -6.14 6.68 -10.59
CA ILE A 208 -6.41 6.84 -12.01
C ILE A 208 -5.24 7.50 -12.76
N THR A 209 -4.50 8.40 -12.11
CA THR A 209 -3.29 9.01 -12.66
C THR A 209 -2.18 8.00 -12.88
N SER A 210 -1.96 7.08 -11.94
CA SER A 210 -0.98 5.98 -12.09
C SER A 210 -1.36 5.05 -13.26
N HIS A 211 -2.67 4.78 -13.43
CA HIS A 211 -3.18 4.04 -14.60
C HIS A 211 -2.95 4.81 -15.90
N THR A 212 -3.20 6.11 -15.94
CA THR A 212 -2.93 6.98 -17.09
C THR A 212 -1.46 6.92 -17.50
N ASN A 213 -0.56 7.13 -16.55
CA ASN A 213 0.88 7.10 -16.77
C ASN A 213 1.36 5.72 -17.23
N GLY A 214 0.84 4.66 -16.61
CA GLY A 214 1.14 3.29 -17.01
C GLY A 214 0.70 2.98 -18.43
N LEU A 215 -0.53 3.39 -18.82
CA LEU A 215 -1.02 3.20 -20.18
C LEU A 215 -0.24 4.05 -21.19
N ALA A 216 0.06 5.31 -20.87
CA ALA A 216 0.89 6.18 -21.71
C ALA A 216 2.25 5.56 -22.02
N LYS A 217 2.91 4.98 -20.99
CA LYS A 217 4.16 4.24 -21.15
C LYS A 217 4.01 3.04 -22.09
N ARG A 218 2.88 2.31 -21.99
CA ARG A 218 2.61 1.18 -22.86
C ARG A 218 2.38 1.62 -24.30
N VAL A 219 1.59 2.67 -24.54
CA VAL A 219 1.33 3.25 -25.87
C VAL A 219 2.64 3.73 -26.50
N ALA A 220 3.47 4.45 -25.73
CA ALA A 220 4.77 4.92 -26.19
C ALA A 220 5.73 3.77 -26.56
N LYS A 221 5.70 2.67 -25.78
CA LYS A 221 6.49 1.46 -26.07
C LYS A 221 6.01 0.76 -27.34
N ASP A 222 4.71 0.68 -27.55
CA ASP A 222 4.11 -0.02 -28.69
C ASP A 222 4.21 0.79 -30.00
N TYR A 223 4.39 2.11 -29.93
CA TYR A 223 4.52 2.99 -31.07
C TYR A 223 5.82 2.74 -31.85
N ILE A 224 5.73 2.59 -33.17
CA ILE A 224 6.86 2.57 -34.09
C ILE A 224 6.75 3.69 -35.14
N THR A 225 7.85 4.03 -35.78
CA THR A 225 7.85 5.05 -36.85
C THR A 225 6.89 4.64 -37.97
N GLY A 226 5.99 5.53 -38.34
CA GLY A 226 4.91 5.28 -39.29
C GLY A 226 3.53 5.11 -38.66
N ASP A 227 3.48 4.83 -37.35
CA ASP A 227 2.22 4.76 -36.59
C ASP A 227 1.68 6.17 -36.30
N ILE A 228 0.41 6.21 -35.86
CA ILE A 228 -0.24 7.40 -35.31
C ILE A 228 -0.94 7.05 -34.00
N ILE A 229 -0.77 7.91 -33.00
CA ILE A 229 -1.52 7.83 -31.75
C ILE A 229 -2.72 8.78 -31.84
N ILE A 230 -3.92 8.26 -31.58
CA ILE A 230 -5.16 9.04 -31.61
C ILE A 230 -5.80 8.98 -30.21
N ILE A 231 -5.80 10.10 -29.52
CA ILE A 231 -6.54 10.23 -28.25
C ILE A 231 -7.99 10.60 -28.56
N TYR A 232 -8.90 9.66 -28.33
CA TYR A 232 -10.34 9.87 -28.51
C TYR A 232 -10.95 10.33 -27.20
N ASN A 233 -11.20 11.62 -27.09
CA ASN A 233 -11.68 12.29 -25.88
C ASN A 233 -13.20 12.47 -25.94
N THR A 234 -13.92 11.74 -25.09
CA THR A 234 -15.35 11.86 -24.89
C THR A 234 -15.68 12.80 -23.73
N SER A 235 -16.91 13.28 -23.65
CA SER A 235 -17.31 14.29 -22.65
C SER A 235 -17.61 13.70 -21.26
N ASP A 236 -17.63 12.39 -21.10
CA ASP A 236 -17.92 11.76 -19.81
C ASP A 236 -16.79 12.00 -18.79
N ASN A 237 -17.15 11.92 -17.52
CA ASN A 237 -16.24 12.26 -16.42
C ASN A 237 -15.03 11.34 -16.35
N ASP A 238 -15.24 10.04 -16.53
CA ASP A 238 -14.17 9.04 -16.42
C ASP A 238 -13.16 9.22 -17.56
N SER A 239 -13.65 9.48 -18.79
CA SER A 239 -12.78 9.81 -19.91
C SER A 239 -11.91 11.03 -19.63
N ARG A 240 -12.51 12.11 -19.12
CA ARG A 240 -11.76 13.33 -18.79
C ARG A 240 -10.70 13.09 -17.72
N GLN A 241 -11.03 12.34 -16.67
CA GLN A 241 -10.08 12.04 -15.60
C GLN A 241 -8.94 11.14 -16.10
N PHE A 242 -9.28 10.08 -16.81
CA PHE A 242 -8.29 9.12 -17.30
C PHE A 242 -7.37 9.69 -18.38
N LEU A 243 -7.89 10.53 -19.28
CA LEU A 243 -7.10 11.13 -20.35
C LEU A 243 -6.34 12.41 -19.90
N ASN A 244 -6.58 12.87 -18.66
CA ASN A 244 -5.86 14.01 -18.11
C ASN A 244 -4.35 13.70 -17.99
N GLY A 245 -3.52 14.48 -18.68
CA GLY A 245 -2.07 14.25 -18.71
C GLY A 245 -1.60 13.16 -19.68
N MET A 246 -2.49 12.39 -20.32
CA MET A 246 -2.13 11.27 -21.20
C MET A 246 -1.16 11.69 -22.31
N LEU A 247 -1.45 12.77 -23.01
CA LEU A 247 -0.62 13.28 -24.11
C LEU A 247 0.78 13.66 -23.61
N ALA A 248 0.86 14.36 -22.48
CA ALA A 248 2.13 14.77 -21.88
C ALA A 248 2.94 13.55 -21.47
N SER A 249 2.32 12.59 -20.79
CA SER A 249 2.98 11.36 -20.35
C SER A 249 3.44 10.48 -21.52
N ILE A 250 2.71 10.42 -22.64
CA ILE A 250 3.18 9.73 -23.84
C ILE A 250 4.45 10.39 -24.39
N LYS A 251 4.47 11.72 -24.51
CA LYS A 251 5.61 12.48 -25.03
C LYS A 251 6.83 12.38 -24.11
N GLU A 252 6.63 12.33 -22.80
CA GLU A 252 7.71 12.13 -21.83
C GLU A 252 8.39 10.75 -22.01
N ASN A 253 7.61 9.73 -22.32
CA ASN A 253 8.13 8.38 -22.55
C ASN A 253 8.69 8.17 -23.97
N LYS A 254 8.29 9.00 -24.94
CA LYS A 254 8.78 8.96 -26.34
C LYS A 254 8.57 10.30 -27.03
N GLU A 255 9.64 11.03 -27.30
CA GLU A 255 9.61 12.41 -27.81
C GLU A 255 9.04 12.53 -29.24
N ASN A 256 9.49 11.68 -30.14
CA ASN A 256 9.17 11.75 -31.58
C ASN A 256 7.95 10.87 -31.93
N VAL A 257 6.75 11.27 -31.51
CA VAL A 257 5.51 10.56 -31.80
C VAL A 257 4.55 11.43 -32.59
N LYS A 258 3.89 10.85 -33.57
CA LYS A 258 2.73 11.48 -34.23
C LYS A 258 1.50 11.22 -33.37
N ILE A 259 0.99 12.27 -32.72
CA ILE A 259 -0.13 12.18 -31.79
C ILE A 259 -1.13 13.31 -32.04
N ILE A 260 -2.40 12.95 -32.07
CA ILE A 260 -3.53 13.87 -32.21
C ILE A 260 -4.61 13.58 -31.17
N SER A 261 -5.43 14.59 -30.88
CA SER A 261 -6.62 14.44 -30.05
C SER A 261 -7.87 14.79 -30.85
N VAL A 262 -8.88 13.93 -30.76
CA VAL A 262 -10.17 14.08 -31.45
C VAL A 262 -11.30 13.83 -30.49
N SER A 263 -12.51 14.37 -30.80
CA SER A 263 -13.68 14.28 -29.90
C SER A 263 -14.91 13.65 -30.57
N THR A 264 -14.86 13.40 -31.88
CA THR A 264 -15.96 12.81 -32.62
C THR A 264 -15.49 11.63 -33.46
N LEU A 265 -16.42 10.71 -33.79
CA LEU A 265 -16.10 9.58 -34.66
C LEU A 265 -15.75 10.05 -36.10
N SER A 266 -16.32 11.18 -36.58
CA SER A 266 -15.95 11.77 -37.88
C SER A 266 -14.46 12.17 -37.86
N GLN A 267 -14.06 12.96 -36.88
CA GLN A 267 -12.67 13.36 -36.74
C GLN A 267 -11.73 12.15 -36.57
N LEU A 268 -12.16 11.13 -35.79
CA LEU A 268 -11.38 9.89 -35.63
C LEU A 268 -11.16 9.25 -37.01
N ASN A 269 -12.23 9.07 -37.81
CA ASN A 269 -12.19 8.41 -39.12
C ASN A 269 -11.33 9.19 -40.12
N GLU A 270 -11.42 10.53 -40.14
CA GLU A 270 -10.62 11.41 -41.00
C GLU A 270 -9.13 11.33 -40.73
N ASN A 271 -8.76 10.92 -39.52
CA ASN A 271 -7.36 10.87 -39.06
C ASN A 271 -6.79 9.45 -38.99
N LEU A 272 -7.56 8.40 -39.34
CA LEU A 272 -7.03 7.06 -39.46
C LEU A 272 -6.03 6.98 -40.61
N SER A 273 -4.85 6.44 -40.33
CA SER A 273 -3.80 6.18 -41.30
C SER A 273 -4.04 4.84 -41.98
N THR A 274 -3.84 4.78 -43.29
CA THR A 274 -3.81 3.53 -44.07
C THR A 274 -2.42 2.89 -44.07
N THR A 275 -1.41 3.59 -43.52
CA THR A 275 -0.03 3.11 -43.37
C THR A 275 0.35 3.11 -41.90
N GLY A 276 0.97 2.04 -41.40
CA GLY A 276 1.26 1.87 -39.98
C GLY A 276 0.03 1.50 -39.15
N THR A 277 0.19 1.50 -37.84
CA THR A 277 -0.86 1.16 -36.88
C THR A 277 -1.47 2.41 -36.26
N ASN A 278 -2.79 2.44 -36.17
CA ASN A 278 -3.54 3.47 -35.44
C ASN A 278 -3.67 3.03 -33.99
N LEU A 279 -2.91 3.67 -33.09
CA LEU A 279 -2.93 3.43 -31.65
C LEU A 279 -3.99 4.33 -31.03
N VAL A 280 -5.21 3.81 -30.90
CA VAL A 280 -6.38 4.58 -30.40
C VAL A 280 -6.49 4.45 -28.91
N VAL A 281 -6.47 5.59 -28.19
CA VAL A 281 -6.61 5.66 -26.72
C VAL A 281 -7.96 6.28 -26.36
N SER A 282 -8.78 5.57 -25.58
CA SER A 282 -10.08 6.08 -25.10
C SER A 282 -10.27 5.83 -23.61
N GLY A 283 -10.80 6.82 -22.92
CA GLY A 283 -11.09 6.73 -21.49
C GLY A 283 -12.58 6.52 -21.18
N THR A 284 -13.45 6.44 -22.17
CA THR A 284 -14.90 6.41 -21.93
C THR A 284 -15.35 5.13 -21.20
N THR A 285 -16.21 5.33 -20.20
CA THR A 285 -16.97 4.26 -19.53
C THR A 285 -18.46 4.36 -19.82
N ASP A 286 -18.89 5.38 -20.57
CA ASP A 286 -20.26 5.44 -21.10
C ASP A 286 -20.48 4.32 -22.11
N LYS A 287 -21.40 3.42 -21.78
CA LYS A 287 -21.66 2.20 -22.60
C LYS A 287 -22.06 2.52 -24.03
N THR A 288 -22.84 3.57 -24.26
CA THR A 288 -23.29 3.95 -25.59
C THR A 288 -22.15 4.46 -26.45
N GLN A 289 -21.33 5.38 -25.89
CA GLN A 289 -20.16 5.91 -26.57
C GLN A 289 -19.13 4.82 -26.86
N LEU A 290 -18.89 3.94 -25.89
CA LEU A 290 -17.96 2.82 -26.03
C LEU A 290 -18.42 1.83 -27.11
N ASN A 291 -19.69 1.44 -27.11
CA ASN A 291 -20.26 0.55 -28.13
C ASN A 291 -20.17 1.16 -29.56
N ASN A 292 -20.42 2.46 -29.66
CA ASN A 292 -20.29 3.17 -30.94
C ASN A 292 -18.83 3.22 -31.41
N LEU A 293 -17.90 3.48 -30.49
CA LEU A 293 -16.47 3.48 -30.79
C LEU A 293 -15.99 2.10 -31.25
N ILE A 294 -16.34 1.03 -30.52
CA ILE A 294 -15.97 -0.35 -30.87
C ILE A 294 -16.50 -0.74 -32.21
N SER A 295 -17.81 -0.49 -32.47
CA SER A 295 -18.46 -0.83 -33.73
C SER A 295 -17.79 -0.10 -34.90
N ASN A 296 -17.52 1.21 -34.75
CA ASN A 296 -16.82 2.01 -35.75
C ASN A 296 -15.41 1.49 -36.05
N LEU A 297 -14.61 1.28 -35.01
CA LEU A 297 -13.23 0.82 -35.16
C LEU A 297 -13.16 -0.60 -35.70
N SER A 298 -14.07 -1.50 -35.30
CA SER A 298 -14.11 -2.86 -35.81
C SER A 298 -14.44 -2.87 -37.32
N LYS A 299 -15.36 -2.00 -37.77
CA LYS A 299 -15.66 -1.81 -39.19
C LYS A 299 -14.42 -1.31 -39.96
N LYS A 300 -13.78 -0.26 -39.48
CA LYS A 300 -12.57 0.30 -40.10
C LYS A 300 -11.43 -0.71 -40.16
N ASN A 301 -11.26 -1.53 -39.12
CA ASN A 301 -10.22 -2.54 -39.08
C ASN A 301 -10.46 -3.72 -40.01
N SER A 302 -11.69 -4.17 -40.17
CA SER A 302 -12.04 -5.37 -40.94
C SER A 302 -12.42 -5.09 -42.42
N GLU A 303 -13.15 -4.01 -42.69
CA GLU A 303 -13.65 -3.69 -44.00
C GLU A 303 -12.78 -2.70 -44.78
N GLU A 304 -12.13 -1.77 -44.07
CA GLU A 304 -11.31 -0.73 -44.70
C GLU A 304 -9.79 -0.96 -44.48
N TYR A 305 -9.42 -2.10 -43.87
CA TYR A 305 -8.05 -2.56 -43.69
C TYR A 305 -7.16 -1.59 -42.92
N ASN A 306 -7.73 -0.77 -42.03
CA ASN A 306 -6.92 0.05 -41.12
C ASN A 306 -6.34 -0.82 -39.99
N SER A 307 -5.05 -0.90 -39.84
CA SER A 307 -4.46 -1.55 -38.64
C SER A 307 -4.77 -0.74 -37.41
N ILE A 308 -5.51 -1.30 -36.45
CA ILE A 308 -5.93 -0.60 -35.23
C ILE A 308 -5.52 -1.39 -34.00
N LYS A 309 -4.98 -0.68 -33.00
CA LYS A 309 -4.82 -1.19 -31.64
C LYS A 309 -5.49 -0.24 -30.67
N LEU A 310 -6.37 -0.77 -29.81
CA LEU A 310 -7.19 0.02 -28.90
C LEU A 310 -6.64 -0.06 -27.48
N TYR A 311 -6.58 1.09 -26.80
CA TYR A 311 -6.19 1.21 -25.41
C TYR A 311 -7.32 1.85 -24.62
N GLY A 312 -7.65 1.27 -23.45
CA GLY A 312 -8.86 1.63 -22.74
C GLY A 312 -8.72 1.89 -21.26
N HIS A 313 -9.83 2.36 -20.70
CA HIS A 313 -9.98 2.61 -19.27
C HIS A 313 -9.90 1.31 -18.46
N PRO A 314 -9.25 1.27 -17.28
CA PRO A 314 -9.15 0.06 -16.45
C PRO A 314 -10.52 -0.55 -16.09
N LEU A 315 -11.58 0.25 -15.98
CA LEU A 315 -12.94 -0.26 -15.71
C LEU A 315 -13.53 -1.12 -16.83
N TRP A 316 -12.94 -1.15 -18.02
CA TRP A 316 -13.42 -2.04 -19.09
C TRP A 316 -13.32 -3.51 -18.71
N ASP A 317 -12.46 -3.87 -17.79
CA ASP A 317 -12.36 -5.24 -17.24
C ASP A 317 -13.68 -5.76 -16.63
N ARG A 318 -14.58 -4.83 -16.26
CA ARG A 318 -15.90 -5.14 -15.65
C ARG A 318 -17.06 -5.14 -16.65
N PHE A 319 -16.75 -4.86 -17.92
CA PHE A 319 -17.80 -4.75 -18.96
C PHE A 319 -17.92 -6.05 -19.73
N ASP A 320 -19.14 -6.34 -20.16
CA ASP A 320 -19.41 -7.46 -21.06
C ASP A 320 -19.31 -7.00 -22.53
N PHE A 321 -18.38 -7.60 -23.25
CA PHE A 321 -18.13 -7.34 -24.66
C PHE A 321 -18.62 -8.50 -25.57
N SER A 322 -19.38 -9.45 -25.06
CA SER A 322 -19.86 -10.63 -25.78
C SER A 322 -20.65 -10.29 -27.07
N ASN A 323 -21.30 -9.12 -27.07
CA ASN A 323 -22.06 -8.61 -28.24
C ASN A 323 -21.17 -8.01 -29.34
N HIS A 324 -19.84 -7.88 -29.08
CA HIS A 324 -18.89 -7.34 -30.03
C HIS A 324 -17.93 -8.44 -30.52
N THR A 325 -18.39 -9.28 -31.43
CA THR A 325 -17.65 -10.46 -31.92
C THR A 325 -16.25 -10.15 -32.47
N ASN A 326 -16.05 -8.94 -33.00
CA ASN A 326 -14.78 -8.48 -33.58
C ASN A 326 -13.93 -7.61 -32.61
N PHE A 327 -14.33 -7.47 -31.33
CA PHE A 327 -13.62 -6.64 -30.38
C PHE A 327 -12.15 -7.09 -30.19
N TYR A 328 -11.91 -8.40 -30.20
CA TYR A 328 -10.57 -8.97 -30.10
C TYR A 328 -9.62 -8.51 -31.21
N SER A 329 -10.16 -8.23 -32.42
CA SER A 329 -9.35 -7.81 -33.58
C SER A 329 -8.71 -6.42 -33.39
N LEU A 330 -9.28 -5.60 -32.50
CA LEU A 330 -8.75 -4.30 -32.10
C LEU A 330 -7.61 -4.43 -31.07
N ARG A 331 -7.30 -5.65 -30.63
CA ARG A 331 -6.25 -5.95 -29.65
C ARG A 331 -6.31 -5.05 -28.42
N PRO A 332 -7.48 -4.97 -27.73
CA PRO A 332 -7.68 -4.01 -26.65
C PRO A 332 -6.75 -4.28 -25.46
N VAL A 333 -6.09 -3.22 -24.98
CA VAL A 333 -5.20 -3.25 -23.84
C VAL A 333 -5.70 -2.28 -22.79
N ILE A 334 -5.73 -2.72 -21.54
CA ILE A 334 -6.04 -1.90 -20.37
C ILE A 334 -4.95 -2.06 -19.31
N THR A 335 -4.91 -1.11 -18.39
CA THR A 335 -4.12 -1.26 -17.14
C THR A 335 -4.96 -1.90 -16.05
N THR A 336 -4.31 -2.56 -15.11
CA THR A 336 -4.93 -3.17 -13.92
C THR A 336 -3.99 -3.08 -12.73
N GLU A 337 -4.54 -2.99 -11.51
CA GLU A 337 -3.76 -3.15 -10.27
C GLU A 337 -3.38 -4.62 -10.02
N SER A 338 -4.17 -5.55 -10.59
CA SER A 338 -4.02 -6.98 -10.32
C SER A 338 -2.86 -7.59 -11.11
N ASN A 339 -2.00 -8.33 -10.40
CA ASN A 339 -1.00 -9.23 -10.97
C ASN A 339 -1.34 -10.71 -10.67
N LEU A 340 -2.60 -11.01 -10.36
CA LEU A 340 -3.02 -12.32 -9.89
C LEU A 340 -2.91 -13.39 -10.98
N LYS A 341 -1.89 -14.24 -10.88
CA LYS A 341 -1.63 -15.37 -11.77
C LYS A 341 -2.18 -16.66 -11.15
N SER A 342 -3.45 -16.96 -11.42
CA SER A 342 -4.17 -18.10 -10.83
C SER A 342 -3.52 -19.46 -11.12
N TRP A 343 -2.69 -19.56 -12.16
CA TRP A 343 -2.00 -20.78 -12.59
C TRP A 343 -0.70 -21.09 -11.85
N THR A 344 -0.17 -20.14 -11.04
CA THR A 344 1.07 -20.38 -10.27
C THR A 344 0.81 -21.27 -9.05
N SER A 345 1.82 -22.04 -8.64
CA SER A 345 1.73 -22.87 -7.43
C SER A 345 1.53 -22.03 -6.18
N THR A 346 2.19 -20.86 -6.09
CA THR A 346 2.08 -19.95 -4.95
C THR A 346 0.65 -19.44 -4.77
N THR A 347 0.00 -19.01 -5.86
CA THR A 347 -1.39 -18.55 -5.82
C THR A 347 -2.36 -19.68 -5.46
N ARG A 348 -2.15 -20.87 -6.02
CA ARG A 348 -2.96 -22.05 -5.67
C ARG A 348 -2.80 -22.44 -4.20
N ASN A 349 -1.58 -22.48 -3.69
CA ASN A 349 -1.31 -22.79 -2.28
C ASN A 349 -1.98 -21.78 -1.33
N PHE A 350 -1.91 -20.50 -1.64
CA PHE A 350 -2.63 -19.48 -0.86
C PHE A 350 -4.14 -19.73 -0.89
N ARG A 351 -4.72 -19.92 -2.06
CA ARG A 351 -6.16 -20.18 -2.25
C ARG A 351 -6.62 -21.38 -1.44
N ASP A 352 -5.88 -22.49 -1.52
CA ASP A 352 -6.23 -23.75 -0.86
C ASP A 352 -6.06 -23.63 0.66
N THR A 353 -5.03 -22.94 1.14
CA THR A 353 -4.83 -22.62 2.56
C THR A 353 -5.95 -21.73 3.11
N TYR A 354 -6.33 -20.69 2.35
CA TYR A 354 -7.41 -19.79 2.72
C TYR A 354 -8.72 -20.55 2.82
N LYS A 355 -9.07 -21.35 1.82
CA LYS A 355 -10.28 -22.17 1.81
C LYS A 355 -10.31 -23.18 2.97
N ALA A 356 -9.20 -23.83 3.24
CA ALA A 356 -9.09 -24.80 4.33
C ALA A 356 -9.31 -24.13 5.70
N LYS A 357 -8.85 -22.88 5.88
CA LYS A 357 -8.95 -22.16 7.14
C LYS A 357 -10.30 -21.46 7.33
N PHE A 358 -10.87 -20.89 6.28
CA PHE A 358 -12.05 -20.02 6.37
C PHE A 358 -13.32 -20.60 5.71
N GLY A 359 -13.20 -21.74 5.02
CA GLY A 359 -14.33 -22.43 4.39
C GLY A 359 -14.78 -21.85 3.04
N ILE A 360 -14.27 -20.70 2.64
CA ILE A 360 -14.61 -19.98 1.39
C ILE A 360 -13.37 -19.75 0.54
N TYR A 361 -13.55 -19.45 -0.75
CA TYR A 361 -12.43 -19.02 -1.59
C TYR A 361 -12.07 -17.55 -1.32
N PRO A 362 -10.77 -17.19 -1.45
CA PRO A 362 -10.34 -15.82 -1.26
C PRO A 362 -10.89 -14.90 -2.33
N SER A 363 -11.28 -13.70 -1.94
CA SER A 363 -11.55 -12.56 -2.83
C SER A 363 -10.28 -11.77 -3.13
N ASP A 364 -10.36 -10.79 -4.04
CA ASP A 364 -9.26 -9.86 -4.30
C ASP A 364 -8.76 -9.17 -3.03
N GLN A 365 -9.67 -8.86 -2.10
CA GLN A 365 -9.30 -8.21 -0.83
C GLN A 365 -8.46 -9.13 0.06
N SER A 366 -8.72 -10.44 0.01
CA SER A 366 -7.93 -11.42 0.76
C SER A 366 -6.48 -11.48 0.25
N TYR A 367 -6.28 -11.48 -1.06
CA TYR A 367 -4.93 -11.43 -1.65
C TYR A 367 -4.23 -10.11 -1.33
N LYS A 368 -4.94 -8.97 -1.39
CA LYS A 368 -4.40 -7.66 -1.03
C LYS A 368 -3.96 -7.62 0.43
N GLY A 369 -4.78 -8.12 1.34
CA GLY A 369 -4.42 -8.21 2.76
C GLY A 369 -3.14 -9.02 2.99
N TYR A 370 -3.03 -10.16 2.33
CA TYR A 370 -1.83 -11.00 2.39
C TYR A 370 -0.59 -10.25 1.89
N ASP A 371 -0.66 -9.62 0.71
CA ASP A 371 0.47 -8.90 0.12
C ASP A 371 0.94 -7.74 1.01
N VAL A 372 -0.01 -6.98 1.60
CA VAL A 372 0.30 -5.88 2.52
C VAL A 372 1.05 -6.38 3.75
N ALA A 373 0.54 -7.46 4.38
CA ALA A 373 1.18 -8.04 5.56
C ALA A 373 2.60 -8.52 5.26
N VAL A 374 2.77 -9.28 4.17
CA VAL A 374 4.08 -9.84 3.77
C VAL A 374 5.06 -8.73 3.41
N TYR A 375 4.65 -7.75 2.63
CA TYR A 375 5.52 -6.66 2.20
C TYR A 375 5.99 -5.80 3.36
N PHE A 376 5.07 -5.18 4.09
CA PHE A 376 5.44 -4.27 5.18
C PHE A 376 6.10 -5.00 6.34
N GLY A 377 5.63 -6.22 6.68
CA GLY A 377 6.28 -7.02 7.69
C GLY A 377 7.72 -7.41 7.31
N SER A 378 7.97 -7.77 6.05
CA SER A 378 9.32 -8.05 5.57
C SER A 378 10.22 -6.82 5.62
N LEU A 379 9.70 -5.63 5.29
CA LEU A 379 10.46 -4.39 5.35
C LEU A 379 10.77 -3.98 6.80
N ILE A 380 9.82 -4.17 7.73
CA ILE A 380 10.06 -3.92 9.16
C ILE A 380 11.17 -4.84 9.68
N ASN A 381 11.15 -6.12 9.30
CA ASN A 381 12.22 -7.05 9.68
C ASN A 381 13.58 -6.68 9.10
N LYS A 382 13.60 -6.14 7.88
CA LYS A 382 14.84 -5.77 7.18
C LYS A 382 15.43 -4.46 7.68
N TYR A 383 14.61 -3.46 7.94
CA TYR A 383 15.04 -2.09 8.17
C TYR A 383 14.66 -1.52 9.54
N GLY A 384 13.73 -2.14 10.26
CA GLY A 384 13.04 -1.54 11.39
C GLY A 384 12.05 -0.45 10.96
N VAL A 385 11.15 -0.07 11.86
CA VAL A 385 10.12 0.96 11.59
C VAL A 385 10.75 2.33 11.33
N ASP A 386 11.77 2.69 12.08
CA ASP A 386 12.44 4.00 12.00
C ASP A 386 13.04 4.27 10.59
N ASN A 387 13.44 3.22 9.86
CA ASN A 387 14.05 3.34 8.53
C ASN A 387 13.11 2.95 7.39
N LEU A 388 11.86 2.58 7.69
CA LEU A 388 10.91 2.11 6.71
C LEU A 388 10.63 3.19 5.66
N ARG A 389 10.35 4.42 6.10
CA ARG A 389 10.05 5.58 5.24
C ARG A 389 11.14 5.85 4.19
N SER A 390 12.41 5.81 4.59
CA SER A 390 13.55 6.10 3.70
C SER A 390 13.86 4.99 2.68
N ASN A 391 13.24 3.82 2.84
CA ASN A 391 13.50 2.66 2.00
C ASN A 391 12.30 2.24 1.11
N LEU A 392 11.08 2.76 1.35
CA LEU A 392 9.89 2.38 0.57
C LEU A 392 10.07 2.58 -0.94
N THR A 393 10.68 3.68 -1.38
CA THR A 393 10.91 3.95 -2.81
C THR A 393 12.00 3.09 -3.45
N LYS A 394 12.82 2.41 -2.64
CA LYS A 394 13.95 1.58 -3.09
C LYS A 394 13.61 0.10 -3.15
N GLU A 395 12.50 -0.31 -2.57
CA GLU A 395 12.10 -1.71 -2.42
C GLU A 395 10.84 -2.03 -3.24
N PRO A 396 10.96 -2.23 -4.55
CA PRO A 396 9.83 -2.69 -5.36
C PRO A 396 9.43 -4.11 -4.93
N TYR A 397 8.15 -4.43 -5.06
CA TYR A 397 7.61 -5.71 -4.65
C TYR A 397 6.64 -6.25 -5.70
N THR A 398 6.65 -7.55 -5.91
CA THR A 398 5.64 -8.26 -6.68
C THR A 398 5.07 -9.37 -5.81
N GLY A 399 3.84 -9.18 -5.38
CA GLY A 399 3.08 -10.11 -4.55
C GLY A 399 2.22 -11.07 -5.36
N LEU A 400 1.23 -11.65 -4.69
CA LEU A 400 0.23 -12.51 -5.34
C LEU A 400 -0.71 -11.69 -6.23
N PHE A 401 -1.18 -10.58 -5.71
CA PHE A 401 -2.16 -9.70 -6.36
C PHE A 401 -1.56 -8.35 -6.73
N ASN A 402 -0.85 -7.71 -5.80
CA ASN A 402 -0.32 -6.37 -5.98
C ASN A 402 1.14 -6.38 -6.46
N THR A 403 1.48 -5.33 -7.20
CA THR A 403 2.86 -4.91 -7.42
C THR A 403 3.04 -3.54 -6.79
N TYR A 404 4.13 -3.33 -6.03
CA TYR A 404 4.42 -2.05 -5.40
C TYR A 404 5.69 -1.45 -6.00
N LYS A 405 5.57 -0.19 -6.40
CA LYS A 405 6.67 0.70 -6.78
C LYS A 405 6.26 2.10 -6.36
N PHE A 406 6.75 2.50 -5.21
CA PHE A 406 6.35 3.79 -4.63
C PHE A 406 7.18 4.94 -5.18
N ASP A 407 6.49 6.05 -5.46
CA ASP A 407 7.06 7.39 -5.59
C ASP A 407 6.71 8.21 -4.36
N TYR A 408 7.56 9.17 -3.98
CA TYR A 408 7.39 10.00 -2.78
C TYR A 408 7.24 11.47 -3.12
N ASN A 409 6.26 12.09 -2.49
CA ASN A 409 6.04 13.53 -2.55
C ASN A 409 5.93 14.11 -1.13
N GLU A 410 6.63 15.21 -0.85
CA GLU A 410 6.68 15.83 0.47
C GLU A 410 5.33 16.32 0.99
N LYS A 411 4.35 16.60 0.11
CA LYS A 411 3.04 17.11 0.48
C LYS A 411 2.01 16.04 0.77
N TRP A 412 2.10 14.89 0.10
CA TRP A 412 1.04 13.84 0.17
C TRP A 412 1.55 12.41 0.36
N GLY A 413 2.85 12.23 0.59
CA GLY A 413 3.42 10.93 0.94
C GLY A 413 3.73 10.03 -0.25
N PHE A 414 3.51 8.74 -0.10
CA PHE A 414 3.91 7.70 -1.04
C PHE A 414 2.72 7.26 -1.91
N THR A 415 2.94 7.19 -3.21
CA THR A 415 1.96 6.71 -4.18
C THR A 415 2.50 5.48 -4.89
N ASN A 416 1.70 4.42 -4.96
CA ASN A 416 2.04 3.26 -5.78
C ASN A 416 1.78 3.57 -7.25
N GLU A 417 2.85 3.57 -8.06
CA GLU A 417 2.81 3.82 -9.50
C GLU A 417 2.80 2.51 -10.34
N ALA A 418 2.85 1.36 -9.67
CA ALA A 418 2.89 0.10 -10.39
C ALA A 418 1.50 -0.30 -10.89
N VAL A 419 1.42 -0.58 -12.20
CA VAL A 419 0.26 -1.20 -12.82
C VAL A 419 0.70 -2.37 -13.70
N SER A 420 -0.16 -3.36 -13.84
CA SER A 420 -0.05 -4.46 -14.79
C SER A 420 -0.92 -4.17 -16.03
N TYR A 421 -0.81 -5.02 -17.05
CA TYR A 421 -1.59 -4.88 -18.27
C TYR A 421 -2.42 -6.13 -18.53
N LYS A 422 -3.62 -5.91 -19.04
CA LYS A 422 -4.47 -6.99 -19.58
C LYS A 422 -4.76 -6.72 -21.05
N GLU A 423 -4.79 -7.78 -21.84
CA GLU A 423 -5.23 -7.76 -23.23
C GLU A 423 -6.51 -8.60 -23.38
N TYR A 424 -7.42 -8.14 -24.22
CA TYR A 424 -8.67 -8.86 -24.47
C TYR A 424 -8.41 -10.05 -25.39
N LEU A 425 -8.50 -11.24 -24.83
CA LEU A 425 -8.26 -12.52 -25.49
C LEU A 425 -9.36 -13.52 -25.09
N ASN A 426 -9.88 -14.29 -26.07
CA ASN A 426 -10.85 -15.36 -25.78
C ASN A 426 -12.07 -14.91 -24.95
N GLY A 427 -12.60 -13.70 -25.23
CA GLY A 427 -13.81 -13.20 -24.59
C GLY A 427 -13.63 -12.50 -23.23
N SER A 428 -12.39 -12.31 -22.77
CA SER A 428 -12.10 -11.61 -21.51
C SER A 428 -10.75 -10.92 -21.52
N PHE A 429 -10.56 -9.95 -20.61
CA PHE A 429 -9.25 -9.33 -20.37
C PHE A 429 -8.35 -10.28 -19.55
N GLN A 430 -7.23 -10.65 -20.12
CA GLN A 430 -6.26 -11.59 -19.53
C GLN A 430 -4.94 -10.87 -19.25
N LEU A 431 -4.29 -11.21 -18.12
CA LEU A 431 -3.02 -10.65 -17.70
C LEU A 431 -1.91 -11.04 -18.70
N GLN A 432 -1.08 -10.06 -19.08
CA GLN A 432 0.06 -10.23 -19.96
C GLN A 432 1.33 -10.66 -19.22
#